data_5fc7a55987edf3028a7c521c7b89dc24
#
_entry.id   5fc7a55987edf3028a7c521c7b89dc24
#
_cell.length_a   1.000
_cell.length_b   1.000
_cell.length_c   1.000
_cell.angle_alpha   90.00
_cell.angle_beta   90.00
_cell.angle_gamma   90.00
#
_symmetry.space_group_name_H-M   'P 1'
#
loop_
_entity.id
_entity.type
_entity.pdbx_description
1 polymer ?
#
loop_
_entity_poly.entity_id
_entity_poly.type
_entity_poly.pdbx_seq_one_letter_code
_entity_poly.pdbx_strand_id
1 'polypeptide(L)'
;MFTPRSSLTLDAVTLRETTFALVAIAAISALCFSHFEKLVPPPPRPPKPTPVPTPTPVPTPKPIPELVRKPLQTANLYSGISLNAAVVTEPSEEVASENRKDPAAYQVEVTLRAQLPRPLFSDEDFLLSDPSLVGAFVNLPELLANASVSPFFKRFYDLKTADLKRNLSRLDAVLSRHNFYDCETILDLKSPSTDRRALLILADMDVNTDGSDGDRNFKVDGSSQFFLPQTSYRWPKKTERPNPFLAGEEQKLKSLTVESKQPNLKSARLEEIKSGIDLAKRRIHDLKKWSFLISEADPFIVLPGFIMRDFSGPFVPKIGDYALVIHAGNAYPAIVGDAGPSHKMGESSLLLCRKFSSSSSSLTRAVSDLKVTYLVFPGSADPTPAPPDLLKWKTRCEELVAEMGGLHVEIHSWPNLVPPWPTPTPSATPSATPSATPSATPS
;
A
#
# COMPACT_ATOMS: atom_id res chain seq x y z
N MET A 1 3.05 -3.26 -27.73
CA MET A 1 2.46 -1.93 -27.89
C MET A 1 1.71 -1.61 -26.62
N PHE A 2 2.33 -0.86 -25.73
CA PHE A 2 1.84 -0.61 -24.37
C PHE A 2 1.10 0.72 -24.35
N THR A 3 -0.19 0.69 -24.10
CA THR A 3 -0.96 1.91 -23.79
C THR A 3 -0.74 2.27 -22.32
N PRO A 4 -0.49 3.54 -21.99
CA PRO A 4 -0.29 3.95 -20.62
C PRO A 4 -1.59 3.87 -19.81
N ARG A 5 -1.51 3.26 -18.63
CA ARG A 5 -2.56 3.18 -17.60
C ARG A 5 -2.88 4.53 -16.92
N SER A 6 -2.77 5.64 -17.60
CA SER A 6 -2.68 6.93 -16.91
C SER A 6 -3.98 7.75 -16.78
N SER A 7 -5.09 7.34 -17.39
CA SER A 7 -6.27 8.23 -17.42
C SER A 7 -7.40 7.90 -16.42
N LEU A 8 -7.49 6.68 -15.89
CA LEU A 8 -8.52 6.30 -14.91
C LEU A 8 -8.10 6.50 -13.44
N THR A 9 -6.82 6.75 -13.22
CA THR A 9 -6.31 7.08 -11.89
C THR A 9 -6.54 8.54 -11.49
N LEU A 10 -6.89 9.43 -12.44
CA LEU A 10 -6.97 10.86 -12.12
C LEU A 10 -8.13 11.19 -11.18
N ASP A 11 -9.34 10.67 -11.40
CA ASP A 11 -10.48 11.03 -10.54
C ASP A 11 -10.46 10.31 -9.19
N ALA A 12 -10.03 9.06 -9.15
CA ALA A 12 -9.83 8.35 -7.88
C ALA A 12 -8.61 8.88 -7.11
N VAL A 13 -7.58 9.32 -7.83
CA VAL A 13 -6.40 9.99 -7.28
C VAL A 13 -6.77 11.37 -6.76
N THR A 14 -7.58 12.17 -7.48
CA THR A 14 -7.98 13.50 -7.01
C THR A 14 -8.88 13.44 -5.78
N LEU A 15 -9.79 12.48 -5.67
CA LEU A 15 -10.63 12.34 -4.46
C LEU A 15 -9.84 11.84 -3.26
N ARG A 16 -8.86 10.96 -3.46
CA ARG A 16 -7.95 10.50 -2.41
C ARG A 16 -6.95 11.58 -2.02
N GLU A 17 -6.43 12.27 -3.01
CA GLU A 17 -5.48 13.36 -2.80
C GLU A 17 -6.16 14.51 -2.06
N THR A 18 -7.43 14.83 -2.34
CA THR A 18 -8.19 15.82 -1.56
C THR A 18 -8.48 15.34 -0.13
N THR A 19 -8.73 14.05 0.09
CA THR A 19 -8.95 13.53 1.45
C THR A 19 -7.63 13.48 2.24
N PHE A 20 -6.50 13.14 1.61
CA PHE A 20 -5.19 13.18 2.27
C PHE A 20 -4.63 14.59 2.42
N ALA A 21 -4.88 15.47 1.46
CA ALA A 21 -4.57 16.89 1.61
C ALA A 21 -5.38 17.49 2.77
N LEU A 22 -6.65 17.13 2.90
CA LEU A 22 -7.48 17.53 4.03
C LEU A 22 -7.00 16.95 5.36
N VAL A 23 -6.50 15.72 5.39
CA VAL A 23 -5.94 15.11 6.62
C VAL A 23 -4.54 15.67 6.94
N ALA A 24 -3.70 15.90 5.93
CA ALA A 24 -2.41 16.56 6.12
C ALA A 24 -2.58 18.04 6.48
N ILE A 25 -3.50 18.75 5.86
CA ILE A 25 -3.89 20.11 6.19
C ILE A 25 -4.56 20.15 7.57
N ALA A 26 -5.40 19.19 7.92
CA ALA A 26 -5.99 19.10 9.26
C ALA A 26 -4.95 18.75 10.33
N ALA A 27 -3.95 17.93 10.05
CA ALA A 27 -2.85 17.63 10.98
C ALA A 27 -1.90 18.84 11.12
N ILE A 28 -1.60 19.54 10.03
CA ILE A 28 -0.83 20.78 10.05
C ILE A 28 -1.67 21.90 10.71
N SER A 29 -2.97 21.98 10.45
CA SER A 29 -3.89 22.92 11.08
C SER A 29 -4.07 22.63 12.57
N ALA A 30 -4.20 21.37 12.98
CA ALA A 30 -4.28 21.00 14.41
C ALA A 30 -2.99 21.31 15.17
N LEU A 31 -1.82 21.13 14.55
CA LEU A 31 -0.52 21.56 15.11
C LEU A 31 -0.37 23.08 15.14
N CYS A 32 -0.90 23.80 14.15
CA CYS A 32 -0.96 25.25 14.15
C CYS A 32 -1.97 25.77 15.18
N PHE A 33 -3.18 25.17 15.29
CA PHE A 33 -4.20 25.58 16.27
C PHE A 33 -3.73 25.38 17.72
N SER A 34 -3.06 24.29 18.03
CA SER A 34 -2.53 24.07 19.40
C SER A 34 -1.43 25.06 19.80
N HIS A 35 -0.81 25.73 18.82
CA HIS A 35 0.14 26.82 19.08
C HIS A 35 -0.53 28.20 19.06
N PHE A 36 -1.63 28.37 18.31
CA PHE A 36 -2.39 29.61 18.24
C PHE A 36 -3.16 29.89 19.54
N GLU A 37 -3.66 28.89 20.26
CA GLU A 37 -4.34 29.07 21.55
C GLU A 37 -3.41 29.65 22.66
N LYS A 38 -2.09 29.67 22.45
CA LYS A 38 -1.13 30.26 23.38
C LYS A 38 -0.71 31.70 23.07
N LEU A 39 -1.18 32.25 21.94
CA LEU A 39 -0.94 33.64 21.54
C LEU A 39 -2.18 34.48 21.84
N VAL A 40 -2.40 34.77 23.11
CA VAL A 40 -3.37 35.80 23.54
C VAL A 40 -2.91 37.14 22.97
N PRO A 41 -3.72 37.85 22.18
CA PRO A 41 -3.35 39.16 21.68
C PRO A 41 -3.22 40.15 22.86
N PRO A 42 -2.22 41.02 22.85
CA PRO A 42 -2.10 42.04 23.90
C PRO A 42 -3.28 43.01 23.89
N PRO A 43 -3.68 43.56 25.05
CA PRO A 43 -4.79 44.48 25.15
C PRO A 43 -4.53 45.77 24.37
N PRO A 44 -5.58 46.45 23.86
CA PRO A 44 -5.44 47.66 23.05
C PRO A 44 -4.74 48.79 23.85
N ARG A 45 -3.76 49.44 23.25
CA ARG A 45 -3.02 50.56 23.83
C ARG A 45 -3.88 51.82 23.83
N PRO A 46 -3.78 52.65 24.89
CA PRO A 46 -4.46 53.95 24.91
C PRO A 46 -3.91 54.92 23.86
N PRO A 47 -4.72 55.88 23.35
CA PRO A 47 -4.32 56.79 22.30
C PRO A 47 -3.13 57.68 22.72
N LYS A 48 -2.12 57.76 21.86
CA LYS A 48 -0.94 58.62 22.06
C LYS A 48 -1.25 60.07 21.74
N PRO A 49 -0.67 61.02 22.52
CA PRO A 49 -0.75 62.44 22.18
C PRO A 49 0.01 62.78 20.90
N THR A 50 -0.53 63.71 20.12
CA THR A 50 -0.02 64.18 18.81
C THR A 50 1.41 64.70 18.93
N PRO A 51 2.39 64.22 18.17
CA PRO A 51 3.77 64.73 18.27
C PRO A 51 4.03 65.88 17.31
N VAL A 52 4.86 66.81 17.81
CA VAL A 52 5.52 67.90 17.05
C VAL A 52 6.48 67.27 16.00
N PRO A 53 6.61 67.85 14.79
CA PRO A 53 7.44 67.25 13.72
C PRO A 53 8.93 67.32 14.09
N THR A 54 9.51 66.17 14.30
CA THR A 54 10.97 65.97 14.46
C THR A 54 11.56 65.51 13.09
N PRO A 55 12.80 65.91 12.76
CA PRO A 55 13.38 65.53 11.45
C PRO A 55 13.45 64.02 11.27
N THR A 56 13.10 63.59 10.08
CA THR A 56 13.00 62.19 9.65
C THR A 56 14.33 61.45 9.85
N PRO A 57 14.39 60.43 10.72
CA PRO A 57 15.58 59.57 10.79
C PRO A 57 15.65 58.67 9.56
N VAL A 58 16.86 58.47 9.06
CA VAL A 58 17.18 57.49 8.02
C VAL A 58 16.61 56.14 8.45
N PRO A 59 15.89 55.41 7.57
CA PRO A 59 15.30 54.12 7.94
C PRO A 59 16.39 53.14 8.33
N THR A 60 16.43 52.76 9.59
CA THR A 60 17.23 51.61 10.05
C THR A 60 16.70 50.36 9.37
N PRO A 61 17.56 49.54 8.79
CA PRO A 61 17.09 48.28 8.15
C PRO A 61 16.31 47.47 9.18
N LYS A 62 15.06 47.09 8.80
CA LYS A 62 14.20 46.26 9.65
C LYS A 62 14.97 44.99 9.98
N PRO A 63 15.04 44.55 11.25
CA PRO A 63 15.64 43.24 11.56
C PRO A 63 14.86 42.18 10.84
N ILE A 64 15.58 41.33 10.13
CA ILE A 64 15.02 40.12 9.46
C ILE A 64 14.41 39.29 10.57
N PRO A 65 13.12 38.91 10.50
CA PRO A 65 12.48 38.10 11.51
C PRO A 65 13.29 36.81 11.72
N GLU A 66 13.59 36.49 12.97
CA GLU A 66 14.30 35.26 13.26
C GLU A 66 13.43 34.09 12.88
N LEU A 67 13.90 33.29 11.94
CA LEU A 67 13.19 32.13 11.39
C LEU A 67 13.18 31.04 12.46
N VAL A 68 12.08 30.88 13.20
CA VAL A 68 11.95 29.81 14.19
C VAL A 68 11.76 28.49 13.46
N ARG A 69 12.86 27.78 13.25
CA ARG A 69 12.85 26.43 12.68
C ARG A 69 12.65 25.41 13.79
N LYS A 70 11.54 24.68 13.74
CA LYS A 70 11.32 23.52 14.62
C LYS A 70 11.49 22.26 13.80
N PRO A 71 12.40 21.33 14.18
CA PRO A 71 12.46 20.03 13.55
C PRO A 71 11.22 19.23 13.94
N LEU A 72 10.44 18.80 12.95
CA LEU A 72 9.38 17.81 13.11
C LEU A 72 10.00 16.43 12.94
N GLN A 73 10.01 15.64 14.00
CA GLN A 73 10.36 14.24 13.87
C GLN A 73 9.18 13.48 13.29
N THR A 74 9.31 13.06 12.05
CA THR A 74 8.31 12.27 11.32
C THR A 74 8.59 10.78 11.40
N ALA A 75 9.42 10.34 12.34
CA ALA A 75 9.85 8.95 12.49
C ALA A 75 8.69 7.94 12.53
N ASN A 76 7.52 8.34 13.01
CA ASN A 76 6.32 7.50 13.04
C ASN A 76 5.54 7.50 11.72
N LEU A 77 5.87 8.38 10.77
CA LEU A 77 5.19 8.51 9.48
C LEU A 77 6.12 8.16 8.32
N TYR A 78 7.41 8.49 8.44
CA TYR A 78 8.39 8.35 7.37
C TYR A 78 9.77 8.05 7.96
N SER A 79 10.25 6.84 7.82
CA SER A 79 11.62 6.51 8.23
C SER A 79 12.65 7.30 7.39
N GLY A 80 13.70 7.77 8.03
CA GLY A 80 14.81 8.45 7.35
C GLY A 80 14.52 9.85 6.80
N ILE A 81 13.38 10.50 7.18
CA ILE A 81 13.03 11.84 6.71
C ILE A 81 13.12 12.86 7.84
N SER A 82 13.70 14.01 7.54
CA SER A 82 13.59 15.20 8.39
C SER A 82 12.82 16.30 7.65
N LEU A 83 11.81 16.84 8.32
CA LEU A 83 11.00 17.95 7.84
C LEU A 83 11.22 19.15 8.75
N ASN A 84 11.65 20.27 8.18
CA ASN A 84 11.69 21.57 8.87
C ASN A 84 10.65 22.47 8.22
N ALA A 85 9.74 23.00 9.02
CA ALA A 85 8.74 23.96 8.57
C ALA A 85 8.88 25.26 9.36
N ALA A 86 8.78 26.38 8.66
CA ALA A 86 8.74 27.70 9.24
C ALA A 86 7.59 28.49 8.65
N VAL A 87 6.89 29.24 9.49
CA VAL A 87 5.90 30.22 9.05
C VAL A 87 6.45 31.59 9.42
N VAL A 88 6.61 32.44 8.44
CA VAL A 88 7.07 33.82 8.60
C VAL A 88 5.88 34.74 8.37
N THR A 89 5.54 35.54 9.37
CA THR A 89 4.49 36.56 9.29
C THR A 89 5.10 37.94 9.36
N GLU A 90 4.54 38.89 8.65
CA GLU A 90 4.89 40.30 8.77
C GLU A 90 4.53 40.79 10.20
N PRO A 91 5.50 41.26 11.01
CA PRO A 91 5.26 41.59 12.44
C PRO A 91 4.43 42.84 12.69
N SER A 92 4.24 43.68 11.68
CA SER A 92 3.63 44.99 11.80
C SER A 92 2.15 45.06 11.44
N GLU A 93 1.58 44.00 10.89
CA GLU A 93 0.19 43.99 10.41
C GLU A 93 -0.52 42.69 10.80
N GLU A 94 -1.83 42.74 11.03
CA GLU A 94 -2.63 41.56 11.20
C GLU A 94 -2.66 40.75 9.89
N VAL A 95 -2.57 39.43 10.00
CA VAL A 95 -2.47 38.53 8.84
C VAL A 95 -3.60 38.68 7.81
N ALA A 96 -4.80 39.02 8.27
CA ALA A 96 -5.99 39.18 7.45
C ALA A 96 -6.62 40.57 7.56
N SER A 97 -5.82 41.62 7.77
CA SER A 97 -6.31 43.00 7.88
C SER A 97 -6.83 43.49 6.53
N GLU A 98 -7.99 44.16 6.53
CA GLU A 98 -8.54 44.83 5.34
C GLU A 98 -7.67 45.99 4.83
N ASN A 99 -6.83 46.53 5.70
CA ASN A 99 -5.91 47.61 5.37
C ASN A 99 -4.54 47.14 4.88
N ARG A 100 -4.35 45.84 4.73
CA ARG A 100 -3.09 45.25 4.29
C ARG A 100 -2.79 45.65 2.86
N LYS A 101 -1.65 46.31 2.65
CA LYS A 101 -1.19 46.74 1.33
C LYS A 101 -0.38 45.66 0.61
N ASP A 102 0.35 44.85 1.38
CA ASP A 102 1.11 43.73 0.84
C ASP A 102 0.22 42.48 0.78
N PRO A 103 0.03 41.87 -0.41
CA PRO A 103 -0.73 40.62 -0.56
C PRO A 103 -0.07 39.42 0.13
N ALA A 104 1.24 39.46 0.40
CA ALA A 104 1.98 38.40 1.06
C ALA A 104 1.79 38.47 2.59
N ALA A 105 0.63 38.04 3.09
CA ALA A 105 0.30 38.03 4.51
C ALA A 105 1.23 37.16 5.35
N TYR A 106 1.70 36.04 4.79
CA TYR A 106 2.67 35.13 5.40
C TYR A 106 3.38 34.30 4.32
N GLN A 107 4.53 33.77 4.69
CA GLN A 107 5.26 32.78 3.89
C GLN A 107 5.38 31.50 4.66
N VAL A 108 5.19 30.38 4.01
CA VAL A 108 5.46 29.05 4.56
C VAL A 108 6.69 28.48 3.84
N GLU A 109 7.77 28.30 4.60
CA GLU A 109 8.97 27.63 4.12
C GLU A 109 8.99 26.19 4.63
N VAL A 110 9.08 25.20 3.72
CA VAL A 110 9.19 23.79 4.06
C VAL A 110 10.45 23.22 3.42
N THR A 111 11.38 22.78 4.26
CA THR A 111 12.58 22.07 3.81
C THR A 111 12.46 20.60 4.18
N LEU A 112 12.40 19.74 3.16
CA LEU A 112 12.33 18.30 3.33
C LEU A 112 13.63 17.66 2.85
N ARG A 113 14.25 16.86 3.71
CA ARG A 113 15.44 16.07 3.36
C ARG A 113 15.11 14.60 3.56
N ALA A 114 15.24 13.83 2.48
CA ALA A 114 15.22 12.38 2.50
C ALA A 114 16.60 11.87 2.11
N GLN A 115 17.13 10.93 2.87
CA GLN A 115 18.39 10.27 2.55
C GLN A 115 18.07 8.94 1.90
N LEU A 116 18.79 8.60 0.83
CA LEU A 116 18.80 7.23 0.33
C LEU A 116 19.46 6.34 1.37
N PRO A 117 18.91 5.18 1.68
CA PRO A 117 19.54 4.25 2.59
C PRO A 117 20.84 3.74 1.99
N ARG A 118 21.84 3.53 2.84
CA ARG A 118 22.93 2.63 2.52
C ARG A 118 22.37 1.21 2.67
N PRO A 119 22.47 0.35 1.64
CA PRO A 119 21.96 -1.01 1.78
C PRO A 119 22.71 -1.74 2.90
N LEU A 120 21.98 -2.39 3.78
CA LEU A 120 22.55 -3.27 4.80
C LEU A 120 22.99 -4.56 4.14
N PHE A 121 24.19 -5.07 4.44
CA PHE A 121 24.67 -6.34 3.92
C PHE A 121 25.73 -7.02 4.80
N SER A 122 26.03 -6.50 6.00
CA SER A 122 26.89 -7.15 7.00
C SER A 122 26.10 -7.56 8.22
N ASP A 123 26.63 -8.50 9.02
CA ASP A 123 26.01 -8.95 10.28
C ASP A 123 25.81 -7.78 11.23
N GLU A 124 26.83 -6.89 11.33
CA GLU A 124 26.76 -5.73 12.22
C GLU A 124 25.64 -4.77 11.79
N ASP A 125 25.46 -4.56 10.48
CA ASP A 125 24.38 -3.75 9.96
C ASP A 125 23.00 -4.32 10.38
N PHE A 126 22.80 -5.63 10.20
CA PHE A 126 21.53 -6.30 10.56
C PHE A 126 21.34 -6.37 12.08
N LEU A 127 22.41 -6.62 12.84
CA LEU A 127 22.34 -6.65 14.30
C LEU A 127 21.94 -5.30 14.89
N LEU A 128 22.38 -4.21 14.28
CA LEU A 128 21.98 -2.84 14.68
C LEU A 128 20.58 -2.47 14.22
N SER A 129 20.16 -2.92 13.04
CA SER A 129 18.86 -2.59 12.47
C SER A 129 17.74 -3.47 13.02
N ASP A 130 17.91 -4.80 12.95
CA ASP A 130 16.92 -5.78 13.41
C ASP A 130 17.58 -7.02 14.06
N PRO A 131 17.91 -6.94 15.35
CA PRO A 131 18.49 -8.07 16.09
C PRO A 131 17.60 -9.33 16.07
N SER A 132 16.27 -9.15 15.96
CA SER A 132 15.31 -10.26 15.93
C SER A 132 15.41 -11.09 14.65
N LEU A 133 15.76 -10.44 13.54
CA LEU A 133 16.04 -11.11 12.27
C LEU A 133 17.31 -11.97 12.36
N VAL A 134 18.38 -11.41 12.95
CA VAL A 134 19.64 -12.17 13.14
C VAL A 134 19.38 -13.41 13.98
N GLY A 135 18.60 -13.29 15.06
CA GLY A 135 18.22 -14.42 15.91
C GLY A 135 17.28 -15.43 15.25
N ALA A 136 16.59 -15.06 14.17
CA ALA A 136 15.68 -15.96 13.48
C ALA A 136 16.40 -16.96 12.56
N PHE A 137 17.55 -16.58 11.97
CA PHE A 137 18.32 -17.44 11.06
C PHE A 137 19.36 -18.28 11.80
N VAL A 138 19.59 -19.51 11.33
CA VAL A 138 20.65 -20.38 11.84
C VAL A 138 22.04 -19.88 11.40
N ASN A 139 22.15 -19.38 10.18
CA ASN A 139 23.44 -19.07 9.53
C ASN A 139 23.41 -17.74 8.74
N LEU A 140 22.72 -16.71 9.25
CA LEU A 140 22.65 -15.41 8.56
C LEU A 140 24.03 -14.85 8.20
N PRO A 141 25.04 -14.85 9.08
CA PRO A 141 26.39 -14.37 8.75
C PRO A 141 26.99 -15.03 7.51
N GLU A 142 26.84 -16.34 7.37
CA GLU A 142 27.35 -17.08 6.22
C GLU A 142 26.59 -16.76 4.93
N LEU A 143 25.28 -16.56 5.03
CA LEU A 143 24.45 -16.11 3.91
C LEU A 143 24.85 -14.69 3.46
N LEU A 144 25.10 -13.80 4.40
CA LEU A 144 25.52 -12.42 4.12
C LEU A 144 26.91 -12.35 3.52
N ALA A 145 27.84 -13.22 3.95
CA ALA A 145 29.18 -13.31 3.38
C ALA A 145 29.16 -13.70 1.88
N ASN A 146 28.12 -14.39 1.44
CA ASN A 146 27.88 -14.79 0.04
C ASN A 146 26.81 -13.94 -0.67
N ALA A 147 26.32 -12.87 -0.03
CA ALA A 147 25.30 -12.00 -0.57
C ALA A 147 25.86 -10.91 -1.47
N SER A 148 25.03 -10.35 -2.31
CA SER A 148 25.29 -9.10 -3.02
C SER A 148 24.08 -8.20 -2.97
N VAL A 149 24.31 -6.88 -3.02
CA VAL A 149 23.20 -5.92 -3.16
C VAL A 149 22.55 -6.14 -4.51
N SER A 150 21.27 -6.42 -4.50
CA SER A 150 20.52 -6.69 -5.71
C SER A 150 20.45 -5.47 -6.63
N PRO A 151 20.56 -5.63 -7.96
CA PRO A 151 20.32 -4.54 -8.92
C PRO A 151 18.93 -3.90 -8.77
N PHE A 152 17.97 -4.63 -8.21
CA PHE A 152 16.64 -4.12 -7.93
C PHE A 152 16.64 -2.99 -6.91
N PHE A 153 17.56 -2.97 -5.95
CA PHE A 153 17.68 -1.90 -4.96
C PHE A 153 17.96 -0.54 -5.62
N LYS A 154 18.99 -0.47 -6.45
CA LYS A 154 19.32 0.75 -7.19
C LYS A 154 18.14 1.20 -8.07
N ARG A 155 17.60 0.27 -8.88
CA ARG A 155 16.51 0.57 -9.81
C ARG A 155 15.26 1.05 -9.10
N PHE A 156 14.95 0.50 -7.93
CA PHE A 156 13.83 0.93 -7.10
C PHE A 156 13.94 2.41 -6.73
N TYR A 157 15.09 2.84 -6.23
CA TYR A 157 15.31 4.23 -5.84
C TYR A 157 15.46 5.17 -7.03
N ASP A 158 15.98 4.72 -8.16
CA ASP A 158 15.96 5.51 -9.41
C ASP A 158 14.50 5.80 -9.85
N LEU A 159 13.62 4.81 -9.78
CA LEU A 159 12.19 4.98 -10.09
C LEU A 159 11.48 5.89 -9.07
N LYS A 160 11.76 5.72 -7.79
CA LYS A 160 11.19 6.52 -6.70
C LYS A 160 11.61 7.99 -6.82
N THR A 161 12.88 8.26 -7.03
CA THR A 161 13.37 9.64 -7.23
C THR A 161 12.85 10.28 -8.51
N ALA A 162 12.68 9.51 -9.59
CA ALA A 162 12.05 10.00 -10.81
C ALA A 162 10.57 10.36 -10.59
N ASP A 163 9.85 9.59 -9.78
CA ASP A 163 8.47 9.89 -9.41
C ASP A 163 8.39 11.18 -8.57
N LEU A 164 9.25 11.34 -7.57
CA LEU A 164 9.36 12.56 -6.78
C LEU A 164 9.59 13.79 -7.66
N LYS A 165 10.54 13.70 -8.61
CA LYS A 165 10.83 14.80 -9.55
C LYS A 165 9.60 15.19 -10.38
N ARG A 166 8.79 14.24 -10.82
CA ARG A 166 7.54 14.51 -11.56
C ARG A 166 6.50 15.24 -10.71
N ASN A 167 6.51 15.00 -9.42
CA ASN A 167 5.50 15.50 -8.48
C ASN A 167 5.95 16.75 -7.70
N LEU A 168 7.11 17.35 -8.00
CA LEU A 168 7.65 18.49 -7.23
C LEU A 168 6.72 19.73 -7.20
N SER A 169 5.90 19.93 -8.22
CA SER A 169 4.91 21.01 -8.26
C SER A 169 3.62 20.71 -7.48
N ARG A 170 3.49 19.53 -6.92
CA ARG A 170 2.29 19.04 -6.22
C ARG A 170 2.65 18.67 -4.79
N LEU A 171 2.46 19.60 -3.85
CA LEU A 171 2.85 19.40 -2.45
C LEU A 171 2.15 18.18 -1.82
N ASP A 172 0.87 17.98 -2.10
CA ASP A 172 0.09 16.82 -1.68
C ASP A 172 0.68 15.49 -2.16
N ALA A 173 1.15 15.45 -3.41
CA ALA A 173 1.81 14.29 -3.97
C ALA A 173 3.21 14.08 -3.38
N VAL A 174 3.98 15.17 -3.20
CA VAL A 174 5.34 15.10 -2.61
C VAL A 174 5.29 14.61 -1.17
N LEU A 175 4.33 15.04 -0.38
CA LEU A 175 4.19 14.65 1.03
C LEU A 175 3.51 13.29 1.22
N SER A 176 3.23 12.54 0.16
CA SER A 176 2.72 11.17 0.30
C SER A 176 3.74 10.27 0.99
N ARG A 177 3.28 9.52 1.99
CA ARG A 177 4.11 8.59 2.79
C ARG A 177 4.89 7.55 1.96
N HIS A 178 4.39 7.23 0.76
CA HIS A 178 5.02 6.26 -0.13
C HIS A 178 6.14 6.81 -1.00
N ASN A 179 6.41 8.13 -0.92
CA ASN A 179 7.35 8.76 -1.84
C ASN A 179 8.81 8.62 -1.44
N PHE A 180 9.09 8.34 -0.16
CA PHE A 180 10.46 8.48 0.33
C PHE A 180 11.13 7.13 0.55
N TYR A 181 10.94 6.51 1.68
CA TYR A 181 11.82 5.50 2.18
C TYR A 181 11.02 4.35 2.79
N ASP A 182 10.73 3.34 2.01
CA ASP A 182 9.95 2.17 2.39
C ASP A 182 10.71 0.85 2.25
N CYS A 183 12.02 0.90 1.91
CA CYS A 183 12.88 -0.27 1.78
C CYS A 183 14.30 0.04 2.22
N GLU A 184 14.81 -0.69 3.21
CA GLU A 184 16.17 -0.54 3.76
C GLU A 184 17.23 -1.20 2.87
N THR A 185 16.96 -2.42 2.39
CA THR A 185 17.87 -3.18 1.55
C THR A 185 17.17 -4.22 0.70
N ILE A 186 17.77 -4.57 -0.42
CA ILE A 186 17.44 -5.74 -1.25
C ILE A 186 18.71 -6.49 -1.56
N LEU A 187 18.80 -7.74 -1.09
CA LEU A 187 19.98 -8.59 -1.27
C LEU A 187 19.64 -9.83 -2.09
N ASP A 188 20.54 -10.18 -2.98
CA ASP A 188 20.60 -11.50 -3.60
C ASP A 188 21.41 -12.41 -2.68
N LEU A 189 20.73 -13.35 -2.01
CA LEU A 189 21.35 -14.35 -1.17
C LEU A 189 21.66 -15.61 -1.97
N LYS A 190 22.75 -16.28 -1.64
CA LYS A 190 23.07 -17.63 -2.14
C LYS A 190 23.48 -18.52 -0.96
N SER A 191 22.88 -19.69 -0.88
CA SER A 191 23.29 -20.69 0.12
C SER A 191 24.74 -21.13 -0.12
N PRO A 192 25.58 -21.19 0.94
CA PRO A 192 26.93 -21.69 0.82
C PRO A 192 27.01 -23.21 0.58
N SER A 193 25.96 -23.95 0.96
CA SER A 193 25.93 -25.42 0.95
C SER A 193 25.08 -26.01 -0.18
N THR A 194 24.21 -25.20 -0.78
CA THR A 194 23.34 -25.60 -1.90
C THR A 194 23.40 -24.56 -3.01
N ASP A 195 22.76 -24.82 -4.15
CA ASP A 195 22.62 -23.79 -5.19
C ASP A 195 21.38 -22.91 -4.98
N ARG A 196 20.67 -23.06 -3.85
CA ARG A 196 19.49 -22.25 -3.55
C ARG A 196 19.85 -20.78 -3.41
N ARG A 197 19.05 -19.96 -4.06
CA ARG A 197 19.11 -18.51 -3.96
C ARG A 197 17.79 -17.96 -3.42
N ALA A 198 17.87 -16.84 -2.73
CA ALA A 198 16.72 -16.10 -2.26
C ALA A 198 16.96 -14.59 -2.40
N LEU A 199 15.88 -13.85 -2.60
CA LEU A 199 15.88 -12.40 -2.56
C LEU A 199 15.42 -11.97 -1.16
N LEU A 200 16.31 -11.33 -0.39
CA LEU A 200 15.97 -10.75 0.90
C LEU A 200 15.64 -9.28 0.70
N ILE A 201 14.45 -8.87 1.12
CA ILE A 201 13.99 -7.49 1.11
C ILE A 201 13.68 -7.09 2.54
N LEU A 202 14.29 -6.02 3.05
CA LEU A 202 13.96 -5.44 4.35
C LEU A 202 13.21 -4.13 4.12
N ALA A 203 11.95 -4.09 4.53
CA ALA A 203 11.04 -3.00 4.21
C ALA A 203 9.99 -2.79 5.33
N ASP A 204 9.11 -1.82 5.15
CA ASP A 204 7.88 -1.68 5.94
C ASP A 204 6.78 -2.67 5.49
N MET A 205 5.56 -2.52 6.03
CA MET A 205 4.41 -3.30 5.58
C MET A 205 3.16 -2.44 5.44
N ASP A 206 2.75 -2.27 4.20
CA ASP A 206 1.46 -1.68 3.82
C ASP A 206 0.41 -2.76 3.55
N VAL A 207 -0.86 -2.37 3.61
CA VAL A 207 -1.99 -3.28 3.43
C VAL A 207 -2.44 -3.31 1.98
N ASN A 208 -2.45 -4.50 1.38
CA ASN A 208 -3.21 -4.83 0.19
C ASN A 208 -4.56 -5.42 0.60
N THR A 209 -5.66 -4.99 -0.03
CA THR A 209 -7.01 -5.51 0.22
C THR A 209 -7.61 -6.21 -1.01
N ASP A 210 -6.84 -6.42 -2.06
CA ASP A 210 -7.32 -6.91 -3.34
C ASP A 210 -7.72 -8.38 -3.33
N GLY A 211 -8.48 -8.74 -4.34
CA GLY A 211 -8.84 -10.11 -4.64
C GLY A 211 -10.24 -10.54 -4.21
N SER A 212 -10.75 -11.51 -4.91
CA SER A 212 -12.06 -12.11 -4.67
C SER A 212 -12.17 -13.46 -5.37
N ASP A 213 -13.07 -14.31 -4.92
CA ASP A 213 -13.22 -15.63 -5.50
C ASP A 213 -14.70 -16.04 -5.56
N GLY A 214 -15.14 -16.51 -6.72
CA GLY A 214 -16.47 -17.05 -6.90
C GLY A 214 -16.61 -18.53 -6.50
N ASP A 215 -15.50 -19.26 -6.38
CA ASP A 215 -15.51 -20.68 -6.05
C ASP A 215 -15.48 -20.93 -4.54
N ARG A 216 -14.97 -19.98 -3.75
CA ARG A 216 -14.84 -20.11 -2.30
C ARG A 216 -15.92 -19.32 -1.55
N ASN A 217 -16.40 -19.87 -0.44
CA ASN A 217 -17.41 -19.24 0.39
C ASN A 217 -16.78 -18.23 1.35
N PHE A 218 -16.38 -17.06 0.83
CA PHE A 218 -15.82 -16.00 1.62
C PHE A 218 -16.37 -14.64 1.19
N LYS A 219 -16.86 -13.87 2.16
CA LYS A 219 -17.36 -12.52 1.88
C LYS A 219 -16.21 -11.52 1.99
N VAL A 220 -15.87 -10.90 0.87
CA VAL A 220 -14.88 -9.82 0.79
C VAL A 220 -15.57 -8.48 1.03
N ASP A 221 -14.98 -7.60 1.84
CA ASP A 221 -15.54 -6.28 2.12
C ASP A 221 -15.59 -5.41 0.85
N GLY A 222 -14.51 -5.30 0.11
CA GLY A 222 -14.45 -4.52 -1.14
C GLY A 222 -14.74 -3.02 -1.01
N SER A 223 -14.83 -2.49 0.22
CA SER A 223 -15.18 -1.09 0.48
C SER A 223 -14.02 -0.12 0.26
N SER A 224 -12.78 -0.60 0.13
CA SER A 224 -11.62 0.22 -0.14
C SER A 224 -11.72 0.87 -1.52
N GLN A 225 -11.46 2.17 -1.60
CA GLN A 225 -11.42 2.90 -2.88
C GLN A 225 -10.35 2.39 -3.85
N PHE A 226 -9.36 1.62 -3.36
CA PHE A 226 -8.30 1.01 -4.16
C PHE A 226 -8.53 -0.46 -4.41
N PHE A 227 -9.60 -1.03 -3.86
CA PHE A 227 -9.92 -2.42 -4.01
C PHE A 227 -10.04 -2.82 -5.48
N LEU A 228 -9.32 -3.88 -5.82
CA LEU A 228 -9.46 -4.59 -7.09
C LEU A 228 -9.94 -6.01 -6.80
N PRO A 229 -11.00 -6.49 -7.47
CA PRO A 229 -11.50 -7.85 -7.24
C PRO A 229 -10.57 -8.93 -7.81
N GLN A 230 -9.41 -8.58 -8.30
CA GLN A 230 -8.44 -9.42 -8.97
C GLN A 230 -7.07 -9.27 -8.32
N THR A 231 -6.34 -10.37 -8.19
CA THR A 231 -4.89 -10.40 -7.94
C THR A 231 -4.15 -10.93 -9.16
N SER A 232 -2.84 -10.74 -9.21
CA SER A 232 -2.02 -11.26 -10.31
C SER A 232 -1.94 -12.79 -10.28
N TYR A 233 -1.88 -13.40 -9.08
CA TYR A 233 -2.01 -14.85 -8.93
C TYR A 233 -3.48 -15.25 -9.12
N ARG A 234 -3.71 -16.20 -10.03
CA ARG A 234 -5.05 -16.66 -10.40
C ARG A 234 -5.02 -18.09 -10.93
N TRP A 235 -6.13 -18.77 -10.79
CA TRP A 235 -6.34 -20.13 -11.32
C TRP A 235 -7.70 -20.25 -12.01
N PRO A 236 -7.91 -21.25 -12.91
CA PRO A 236 -9.20 -21.45 -13.58
C PRO A 236 -10.32 -21.70 -12.56
N LYS A 237 -11.44 -21.01 -12.72
CA LYS A 237 -12.65 -21.30 -11.95
C LYS A 237 -13.09 -22.75 -12.14
N LYS A 238 -13.61 -23.34 -11.07
CA LYS A 238 -14.10 -24.72 -11.02
C LYS A 238 -15.63 -24.81 -10.94
N THR A 239 -16.32 -23.73 -10.64
CA THR A 239 -17.78 -23.70 -10.49
C THR A 239 -18.42 -22.62 -11.36
N GLU A 240 -19.71 -22.75 -11.63
CA GLU A 240 -20.50 -21.74 -12.33
C GLU A 240 -20.96 -20.59 -11.44
N ARG A 241 -20.60 -20.58 -10.14
CA ARG A 241 -20.96 -19.51 -9.22
C ARG A 241 -20.33 -18.19 -9.67
N PRO A 242 -21.10 -17.12 -9.80
CA PRO A 242 -20.55 -15.84 -10.21
C PRO A 242 -19.61 -15.28 -9.14
N ASN A 243 -18.54 -14.61 -9.58
CA ASN A 243 -17.76 -13.80 -8.66
C ASN A 243 -18.62 -12.70 -8.05
N PRO A 244 -18.55 -12.39 -6.74
CA PRO A 244 -19.37 -11.39 -6.08
C PRO A 244 -19.36 -10.00 -6.71
N PHE A 245 -18.26 -9.63 -7.37
CA PHE A 245 -18.06 -8.32 -8.00
C PHE A 245 -18.44 -8.30 -9.50
N LEU A 246 -18.82 -9.42 -10.08
CA LEU A 246 -19.14 -9.51 -11.51
C LEU A 246 -20.31 -8.60 -11.90
N ALA A 247 -21.40 -8.63 -11.13
CA ALA A 247 -22.58 -7.82 -11.42
C ALA A 247 -22.27 -6.31 -11.39
N GLY A 248 -21.41 -5.87 -10.49
CA GLY A 248 -20.95 -4.47 -10.40
C GLY A 248 -20.19 -4.04 -11.64
N GLU A 249 -19.26 -4.86 -12.14
CA GLU A 249 -18.51 -4.56 -13.36
C GLU A 249 -19.42 -4.61 -14.62
N GLU A 250 -20.39 -5.51 -14.68
CA GLU A 250 -21.40 -5.53 -15.76
C GLU A 250 -22.27 -4.27 -15.75
N GLN A 251 -22.71 -3.82 -14.57
CA GLN A 251 -23.46 -2.57 -14.44
C GLN A 251 -22.62 -1.35 -14.86
N LYS A 252 -21.34 -1.31 -14.44
CA LYS A 252 -20.41 -0.25 -14.85
C LYS A 252 -20.22 -0.20 -16.37
N LEU A 253 -20.05 -1.35 -17.01
CA LEU A 253 -19.96 -1.45 -18.46
C LEU A 253 -21.21 -0.88 -19.14
N LYS A 254 -22.40 -1.24 -18.63
CA LYS A 254 -23.67 -0.72 -19.14
C LYS A 254 -23.77 0.79 -19.00
N SER A 255 -23.43 1.34 -17.85
CA SER A 255 -23.48 2.79 -17.58
C SER A 255 -22.54 3.56 -18.50
N LEU A 256 -21.28 3.12 -18.62
CA LEU A 256 -20.29 3.75 -19.51
C LEU A 256 -20.70 3.65 -20.99
N THR A 257 -21.32 2.54 -21.40
CA THR A 257 -21.82 2.37 -22.77
C THR A 257 -22.99 3.31 -23.09
N VAL A 258 -23.86 3.56 -22.11
CA VAL A 258 -24.94 4.56 -22.25
C VAL A 258 -24.37 5.98 -22.32
N GLU A 259 -23.44 6.31 -21.41
CA GLU A 259 -22.78 7.63 -21.38
C GLU A 259 -22.03 7.90 -22.70
N SER A 260 -21.34 6.91 -23.29
CA SER A 260 -20.59 7.08 -24.53
C SER A 260 -21.43 7.54 -25.74
N LYS A 261 -22.76 7.36 -25.66
CA LYS A 261 -23.71 7.74 -26.73
C LYS A 261 -24.31 9.13 -26.53
N GLN A 262 -23.98 9.82 -25.43
CA GLN A 262 -24.51 11.17 -25.18
C GLN A 262 -23.93 12.18 -26.20
N PRO A 263 -24.73 13.10 -26.71
CA PRO A 263 -24.25 14.15 -27.58
C PRO A 263 -23.37 15.15 -26.79
N ASN A 264 -22.43 15.77 -27.48
CA ASN A 264 -21.59 16.85 -26.94
C ASN A 264 -20.59 16.46 -25.83
N LEU A 265 -20.19 15.20 -25.75
CA LEU A 265 -19.09 14.80 -24.86
C LEU A 265 -17.75 15.47 -25.31
N LYS A 266 -17.02 16.01 -24.33
CA LYS A 266 -15.66 16.49 -24.56
C LYS A 266 -14.75 15.30 -24.95
N SER A 267 -13.80 15.55 -25.88
CA SER A 267 -12.91 14.49 -26.37
C SER A 267 -12.16 13.74 -25.26
N ALA A 268 -11.67 14.47 -24.24
CA ALA A 268 -11.01 13.87 -23.09
C ALA A 268 -11.94 12.90 -22.34
N ARG A 269 -13.21 13.28 -22.09
CA ARG A 269 -14.19 12.42 -21.42
C ARG A 269 -14.53 11.18 -22.26
N LEU A 270 -14.63 11.34 -23.57
CA LEU A 270 -14.88 10.21 -24.47
C LEU A 270 -13.73 9.17 -24.43
N GLU A 271 -12.48 9.62 -24.37
CA GLU A 271 -11.33 8.73 -24.23
C GLU A 271 -11.30 8.00 -22.86
N GLU A 272 -11.66 8.69 -21.79
CA GLU A 272 -11.83 8.08 -20.46
C GLU A 272 -12.91 6.99 -20.49
N ILE A 273 -14.07 7.28 -21.10
CA ILE A 273 -15.18 6.33 -21.21
C ILE A 273 -14.75 5.10 -22.03
N LYS A 274 -14.08 5.27 -23.17
CA LYS A 274 -13.57 4.16 -23.98
C LYS A 274 -12.61 3.29 -23.17
N SER A 275 -11.66 3.91 -22.50
CA SER A 275 -10.70 3.20 -21.62
C SER A 275 -11.40 2.46 -20.50
N GLY A 276 -12.43 3.07 -19.91
CA GLY A 276 -13.28 2.47 -18.87
C GLY A 276 -14.06 1.26 -19.37
N ILE A 277 -14.64 1.35 -20.57
CA ILE A 277 -15.36 0.24 -21.23
C ILE A 277 -14.40 -0.95 -21.47
N ASP A 278 -13.22 -0.69 -22.00
CA ASP A 278 -12.24 -1.75 -22.28
C ASP A 278 -11.74 -2.40 -20.98
N LEU A 279 -11.54 -1.61 -19.93
CA LEU A 279 -11.18 -2.14 -18.61
C LEU A 279 -12.30 -3.00 -18.03
N ALA A 280 -13.55 -2.53 -18.05
CA ALA A 280 -14.70 -3.29 -17.54
C ALA A 280 -14.89 -4.61 -18.32
N LYS A 281 -14.75 -4.61 -19.64
CA LYS A 281 -14.81 -5.84 -20.46
C LYS A 281 -13.73 -6.85 -20.05
N ARG A 282 -12.47 -6.41 -19.86
CA ARG A 282 -11.39 -7.28 -19.40
C ARG A 282 -11.68 -7.85 -18.01
N ARG A 283 -12.14 -7.03 -17.08
CA ARG A 283 -12.50 -7.46 -15.72
C ARG A 283 -13.63 -8.48 -15.73
N ILE A 284 -14.70 -8.22 -16.47
CA ILE A 284 -15.82 -9.18 -16.64
C ILE A 284 -15.33 -10.51 -17.20
N HIS A 285 -14.49 -10.48 -18.24
CA HIS A 285 -13.90 -11.70 -18.80
C HIS A 285 -13.11 -12.47 -17.72
N ASP A 286 -12.25 -11.79 -16.99
CA ASP A 286 -11.40 -12.42 -15.98
C ASP A 286 -12.23 -12.96 -14.80
N LEU A 287 -13.21 -12.20 -14.29
CA LEU A 287 -14.08 -12.63 -13.19
C LEU A 287 -14.97 -13.83 -13.56
N LYS A 288 -15.26 -14.03 -14.86
CA LYS A 288 -15.96 -15.22 -15.37
C LYS A 288 -15.05 -16.42 -15.50
N LYS A 289 -13.77 -16.23 -15.79
CA LYS A 289 -12.84 -17.30 -16.14
C LYS A 289 -11.96 -17.74 -14.99
N TRP A 290 -11.59 -16.82 -14.08
CA TRP A 290 -10.57 -17.03 -13.09
C TRP A 290 -11.10 -16.83 -11.67
N SER A 291 -10.48 -17.54 -10.74
CA SER A 291 -10.52 -17.29 -9.31
C SER A 291 -9.21 -16.66 -8.86
N PHE A 292 -9.27 -15.84 -7.79
CA PHE A 292 -8.15 -15.04 -7.31
C PHE A 292 -7.91 -15.27 -5.82
N LEU A 293 -6.77 -14.81 -5.33
CA LEU A 293 -6.51 -14.75 -3.90
C LEU A 293 -7.53 -13.82 -3.22
N ILE A 294 -7.74 -14.04 -1.94
CA ILE A 294 -8.57 -13.20 -1.06
C ILE A 294 -7.66 -12.62 0.01
N SER A 295 -7.42 -11.33 -0.04
CA SER A 295 -6.47 -10.67 0.87
C SER A 295 -6.78 -10.90 2.35
N GLU A 296 -8.04 -11.07 2.71
CA GLU A 296 -8.49 -11.33 4.09
C GLU A 296 -8.30 -12.78 4.54
N ALA A 297 -8.04 -13.71 3.62
CA ALA A 297 -7.98 -15.15 3.91
C ALA A 297 -6.70 -15.83 3.44
N ASP A 298 -5.99 -15.26 2.47
CA ASP A 298 -4.81 -15.86 1.86
C ASP A 298 -3.54 -15.04 2.18
N PRO A 299 -2.46 -15.68 2.65
CA PRO A 299 -1.20 -14.99 2.91
C PRO A 299 -0.44 -14.77 1.62
N PHE A 300 -0.29 -13.52 1.18
CA PHE A 300 0.52 -13.16 0.03
C PHE A 300 1.22 -11.83 0.21
N ILE A 301 2.30 -11.65 -0.53
CA ILE A 301 3.04 -10.41 -0.66
C ILE A 301 2.85 -9.81 -2.05
N VAL A 302 3.10 -8.52 -2.14
CA VAL A 302 3.04 -7.76 -3.40
C VAL A 302 4.43 -7.24 -3.74
N LEU A 303 4.89 -7.52 -4.92
CA LEU A 303 6.18 -6.99 -5.39
C LEU A 303 5.98 -5.86 -6.41
N PRO A 304 6.93 -4.90 -6.47
CA PRO A 304 6.86 -3.80 -7.43
C PRO A 304 6.79 -4.30 -8.88
N GLY A 305 5.95 -3.65 -9.67
CA GLY A 305 5.73 -4.05 -11.06
C GLY A 305 6.99 -3.99 -11.93
N PHE A 306 8.04 -3.24 -11.57
CA PHE A 306 9.29 -3.26 -12.33
C PHE A 306 10.06 -4.58 -12.12
N ILE A 307 9.99 -5.20 -10.93
CA ILE A 307 10.55 -6.53 -10.67
C ILE A 307 9.74 -7.57 -11.45
N MET A 308 8.39 -7.51 -11.34
CA MET A 308 7.51 -8.48 -11.97
C MET A 308 7.53 -8.46 -13.50
N ARG A 309 8.05 -7.40 -14.11
CA ARG A 309 8.23 -7.25 -15.57
C ARG A 309 9.67 -7.40 -16.03
N ASP A 310 10.57 -7.75 -15.14
CA ASP A 310 11.94 -8.06 -15.50
C ASP A 310 12.02 -9.52 -15.97
N PHE A 311 12.51 -9.74 -17.17
CA PHE A 311 12.74 -11.07 -17.77
C PHE A 311 14.21 -11.28 -18.10
N SER A 312 15.10 -10.45 -17.56
CA SER A 312 16.51 -10.42 -17.92
C SER A 312 17.32 -11.61 -17.39
N GLY A 313 16.80 -12.37 -16.45
CA GLY A 313 17.52 -13.50 -15.85
C GLY A 313 16.64 -14.54 -15.17
N PRO A 314 17.20 -15.70 -14.86
CA PRO A 314 16.48 -16.77 -14.17
C PRO A 314 16.19 -16.46 -12.70
N PHE A 315 16.91 -15.50 -12.11
CA PHE A 315 16.78 -15.12 -10.70
C PHE A 315 15.92 -13.86 -10.54
N VAL A 316 14.74 -13.88 -11.13
CA VAL A 316 13.75 -12.79 -11.01
C VAL A 316 12.48 -13.40 -10.41
N PRO A 317 11.96 -12.83 -9.31
CA PRO A 317 10.71 -13.28 -8.72
C PRO A 317 9.54 -13.25 -9.71
N LYS A 318 8.66 -14.23 -9.60
CA LYS A 318 7.45 -14.36 -10.40
C LYS A 318 6.23 -14.53 -9.53
N ILE A 319 5.06 -14.24 -10.10
CA ILE A 319 3.78 -14.54 -9.45
C ILE A 319 3.71 -16.03 -9.15
N GLY A 320 3.38 -16.37 -7.91
CA GLY A 320 3.32 -17.74 -7.39
C GLY A 320 4.60 -18.23 -6.73
N ASP A 321 5.74 -17.52 -6.84
CA ASP A 321 6.94 -17.88 -6.09
C ASP A 321 6.65 -17.85 -4.59
N TYR A 322 7.18 -18.85 -3.89
CA TYR A 322 7.06 -18.92 -2.44
C TYR A 322 7.87 -17.82 -1.78
N ALA A 323 7.36 -17.35 -0.66
CA ALA A 323 7.99 -16.33 0.15
C ALA A 323 7.79 -16.60 1.63
N LEU A 324 8.71 -16.11 2.44
CA LEU A 324 8.61 -16.12 3.89
C LEU A 324 8.66 -14.69 4.39
N VAL A 325 7.70 -14.30 5.22
CA VAL A 325 7.68 -12.98 5.85
C VAL A 325 8.15 -13.14 7.29
N ILE A 326 9.22 -12.45 7.66
CA ILE A 326 9.82 -12.53 9.00
C ILE A 326 9.70 -11.17 9.67
N HIS A 327 9.17 -11.16 10.90
CA HIS A 327 9.05 -9.95 11.70
C HIS A 327 9.02 -10.31 13.19
N ALA A 328 9.76 -9.53 13.99
CA ALA A 328 9.84 -9.71 15.45
C ALA A 328 10.10 -11.17 15.88
N GLY A 329 11.02 -11.85 15.17
CA GLY A 329 11.40 -13.23 15.48
C GLY A 329 10.36 -14.31 15.13
N ASN A 330 9.36 -13.98 14.30
CA ASN A 330 8.36 -14.93 13.81
C ASN A 330 8.42 -15.04 12.29
N ALA A 331 8.11 -16.22 11.75
CA ALA A 331 8.17 -16.51 10.32
C ALA A 331 6.81 -16.98 9.79
N TYR A 332 6.36 -16.38 8.68
CA TYR A 332 5.03 -16.57 8.09
C TYR A 332 5.14 -16.97 6.63
N PRO A 333 4.62 -18.14 6.22
CA PRO A 333 4.67 -18.58 4.84
C PRO A 333 3.67 -17.80 4.00
N ALA A 334 4.09 -17.44 2.78
CA ALA A 334 3.31 -16.68 1.82
C ALA A 334 3.74 -17.05 0.38
N ILE A 335 3.06 -16.45 -0.59
CA ILE A 335 3.50 -16.43 -2.00
C ILE A 335 3.56 -15.02 -2.53
N VAL A 336 4.25 -14.81 -3.64
CA VAL A 336 4.12 -13.59 -4.44
C VAL A 336 2.77 -13.62 -5.13
N GLY A 337 1.78 -12.93 -4.57
CA GLY A 337 0.40 -12.99 -5.03
C GLY A 337 0.01 -11.88 -5.99
N ASP A 338 0.68 -10.74 -5.91
CA ASP A 338 0.30 -9.60 -6.75
C ASP A 338 1.49 -8.72 -7.15
N ALA A 339 1.23 -7.82 -8.09
CA ALA A 339 2.17 -6.84 -8.61
C ALA A 339 1.67 -5.42 -8.34
N GLY A 340 2.41 -4.69 -7.54
CA GLY A 340 2.11 -3.32 -7.13
C GLY A 340 2.74 -2.23 -7.99
N PRO A 341 2.59 -0.96 -7.59
CA PRO A 341 3.27 0.17 -8.20
C PRO A 341 4.79 0.02 -8.18
N SER A 342 5.45 0.47 -9.24
CA SER A 342 6.91 0.27 -9.40
C SER A 342 7.78 1.06 -8.41
N HIS A 343 7.22 2.02 -7.69
CA HIS A 343 7.93 2.86 -6.72
C HIS A 343 7.53 2.57 -5.26
N LYS A 344 6.82 1.46 -5.02
CA LYS A 344 6.41 1.04 -3.67
C LYS A 344 6.95 -0.35 -3.35
N MET A 345 7.34 -0.56 -2.10
CA MET A 345 7.78 -1.83 -1.55
C MET A 345 7.02 -2.12 -0.25
N GLY A 346 7.03 -3.36 0.21
CA GLY A 346 6.50 -3.71 1.52
C GLY A 346 4.98 -3.80 1.58
N GLU A 347 4.30 -4.26 0.54
CA GLU A 347 2.84 -4.43 0.54
C GLU A 347 2.48 -5.92 0.70
N SER A 348 1.50 -6.22 1.58
CA SER A 348 1.08 -7.59 1.90
C SER A 348 -0.41 -7.70 2.08
N SER A 349 -0.93 -8.93 2.01
CA SER A 349 -2.35 -9.22 2.23
C SER A 349 -2.82 -8.76 3.61
N LEU A 350 -4.08 -8.39 3.72
CA LEU A 350 -4.69 -7.96 4.99
C LEU A 350 -4.59 -9.04 6.07
N LEU A 351 -4.62 -10.32 5.69
CA LEU A 351 -4.39 -11.45 6.62
C LEU A 351 -3.01 -11.34 7.29
N LEU A 352 -1.94 -11.18 6.50
CA LEU A 352 -0.58 -10.99 7.01
C LEU A 352 -0.49 -9.72 7.88
N CYS A 353 -1.00 -8.61 7.38
CA CYS A 353 -0.96 -7.33 8.07
C CYS A 353 -1.64 -7.37 9.44
N ARG A 354 -2.80 -8.01 9.54
CA ARG A 354 -3.53 -8.19 10.81
C ARG A 354 -2.80 -9.08 11.82
N LYS A 355 -1.85 -9.89 11.37
CA LYS A 355 -0.99 -10.69 12.26
C LYS A 355 -0.02 -9.81 13.05
N PHE A 356 0.44 -8.72 12.45
CA PHE A 356 1.37 -7.76 13.06
C PHE A 356 0.66 -6.60 13.76
N SER A 357 -0.49 -6.18 13.22
CA SER A 357 -1.33 -5.14 13.80
C SER A 357 -2.80 -5.48 13.57
N SER A 358 -3.50 -5.85 14.63
CA SER A 358 -4.93 -6.24 14.56
C SER A 358 -5.85 -5.13 14.04
N SER A 359 -5.41 -3.87 14.11
CA SER A 359 -6.12 -2.70 13.58
C SER A 359 -5.84 -2.42 12.10
N SER A 360 -5.07 -3.28 11.41
CA SER A 360 -4.75 -3.09 10.00
C SER A 360 -6.00 -3.04 9.13
N SER A 361 -6.02 -2.07 8.24
CA SER A 361 -7.10 -1.81 7.29
C SER A 361 -6.52 -1.20 6.00
N SER A 362 -7.34 -1.02 4.97
CA SER A 362 -6.94 -0.35 3.74
C SER A 362 -6.41 1.09 3.92
N LEU A 363 -6.62 1.69 5.09
CA LEU A 363 -6.23 3.08 5.39
C LEU A 363 -5.01 3.15 6.32
N THR A 364 -4.53 2.01 6.84
CA THR A 364 -3.46 1.96 7.83
C THR A 364 -2.28 1.14 7.33
N ARG A 365 -1.07 1.51 7.76
CA ARG A 365 0.13 0.72 7.58
C ARG A 365 0.20 -0.32 8.72
N ALA A 366 0.52 -1.56 8.40
CA ALA A 366 0.64 -2.61 9.41
C ALA A 366 1.93 -2.45 10.23
N VAL A 367 3.05 -2.19 9.54
CA VAL A 367 4.36 -1.96 10.15
C VAL A 367 4.99 -0.74 9.49
N SER A 368 5.33 0.27 10.27
CA SER A 368 5.86 1.55 9.77
C SER A 368 7.37 1.64 9.79
N ASP A 369 8.03 0.87 10.62
CA ASP A 369 9.48 0.75 10.64
C ASP A 369 9.94 -0.27 9.57
N LEU A 370 11.20 -0.17 9.16
CA LEU A 370 11.75 -1.01 8.09
C LEU A 370 12.26 -2.34 8.65
N LYS A 371 11.42 -3.07 9.40
CA LYS A 371 11.79 -4.29 10.13
C LYS A 371 10.98 -5.51 9.69
N VAL A 372 10.41 -5.47 8.51
CA VAL A 372 9.78 -6.64 7.91
C VAL A 372 10.71 -7.20 6.84
N THR A 373 11.12 -8.44 7.03
CA THR A 373 11.90 -9.15 6.02
C THR A 373 10.99 -10.00 5.15
N TYR A 374 11.10 -9.79 3.85
CA TYR A 374 10.48 -10.60 2.82
C TYR A 374 11.57 -11.45 2.18
N LEU A 375 11.58 -12.75 2.46
CA LEU A 375 12.50 -13.69 1.85
C LEU A 375 11.76 -14.40 0.70
N VAL A 376 12.07 -14.03 -0.53
CA VAL A 376 11.42 -14.57 -1.74
C VAL A 376 12.34 -15.60 -2.38
N PHE A 377 11.77 -16.70 -2.89
CA PHE A 377 12.50 -17.78 -3.54
C PHE A 377 12.19 -17.82 -5.04
N PRO A 378 12.91 -17.05 -5.88
CA PRO A 378 12.65 -17.01 -7.32
C PRO A 378 12.74 -18.38 -7.98
N GLY A 379 11.76 -18.68 -8.86
CA GLY A 379 11.66 -19.94 -9.57
C GLY A 379 11.09 -21.10 -8.73
N SER A 380 10.49 -20.80 -7.56
CA SER A 380 9.89 -21.82 -6.70
C SER A 380 8.39 -22.04 -6.95
N ALA A 381 7.76 -21.21 -7.78
CA ALA A 381 6.33 -21.29 -8.07
C ALA A 381 5.91 -22.68 -8.56
N ASP A 382 4.74 -23.12 -8.13
CA ASP A 382 4.13 -24.32 -8.68
C ASP A 382 3.91 -24.18 -10.22
N PRO A 383 4.15 -25.21 -11.00
CA PRO A 383 4.01 -25.15 -12.48
C PRO A 383 2.60 -24.76 -12.92
N THR A 384 1.59 -25.13 -12.13
CA THR A 384 0.18 -24.85 -12.40
C THR A 384 -0.43 -24.14 -11.19
N PRO A 385 -0.88 -22.88 -11.35
CA PRO A 385 -1.58 -22.18 -10.29
C PRO A 385 -2.85 -22.91 -9.86
N ALA A 386 -3.09 -22.98 -8.55
CA ALA A 386 -4.19 -23.68 -7.93
C ALA A 386 -4.77 -22.86 -6.76
N PRO A 387 -5.96 -23.20 -6.26
CA PRO A 387 -6.46 -22.62 -5.01
C PRO A 387 -5.45 -22.75 -3.88
N PRO A 388 -5.39 -21.78 -2.93
CA PRO A 388 -4.47 -21.83 -1.81
C PRO A 388 -4.55 -23.14 -1.02
N ASP A 389 -3.41 -23.79 -0.87
CA ASP A 389 -3.18 -24.92 0.03
C ASP A 389 -2.17 -24.45 1.08
N LEU A 390 -2.68 -23.95 2.22
CA LEU A 390 -1.88 -23.30 3.25
C LEU A 390 -0.89 -24.26 3.92
N LEU A 391 -1.24 -25.54 4.02
CA LEU A 391 -0.34 -26.56 4.56
C LEU A 391 0.82 -26.84 3.59
N LYS A 392 0.51 -27.02 2.32
CA LYS A 392 1.52 -27.18 1.27
C LYS A 392 2.45 -25.97 1.22
N TRP A 393 1.90 -24.74 1.32
CA TRP A 393 2.71 -23.52 1.31
C TRP A 393 3.68 -23.47 2.47
N LYS A 394 3.21 -23.84 3.69
CA LYS A 394 4.09 -23.97 4.86
C LYS A 394 5.21 -24.96 4.61
N THR A 395 4.87 -26.19 4.24
CA THR A 395 5.86 -27.26 4.00
C THR A 395 6.87 -26.85 2.93
N ARG A 396 6.40 -26.21 1.85
CA ARG A 396 7.31 -25.76 0.80
C ARG A 396 8.24 -24.63 1.25
N CYS A 397 7.77 -23.71 2.08
CA CYS A 397 8.62 -22.69 2.70
C CYS A 397 9.64 -23.31 3.67
N GLU A 398 9.27 -24.34 4.44
CA GLU A 398 10.18 -25.10 5.31
C GLU A 398 11.31 -25.75 4.51
N GLU A 399 10.99 -26.40 3.39
CA GLU A 399 11.98 -27.01 2.50
C GLU A 399 12.93 -25.96 1.91
N LEU A 400 12.38 -24.88 1.37
CA LEU A 400 13.17 -23.82 0.70
C LEU A 400 14.11 -23.10 1.68
N VAL A 401 13.64 -22.82 2.90
CA VAL A 401 14.49 -22.18 3.91
C VAL A 401 15.52 -23.15 4.50
N ALA A 402 15.20 -24.44 4.59
CA ALA A 402 16.18 -25.47 4.98
C ALA A 402 17.35 -25.53 3.97
N GLU A 403 17.08 -25.41 2.66
CA GLU A 403 18.12 -25.30 1.64
C GLU A 403 18.99 -24.04 1.80
N MET A 404 18.51 -23.01 2.51
CA MET A 404 19.25 -21.78 2.86
C MET A 404 19.97 -21.89 4.22
N GLY A 405 19.91 -23.02 4.91
CA GLY A 405 20.52 -23.24 6.23
C GLY A 405 19.54 -23.27 7.40
N GLY A 406 18.28 -22.92 7.19
CA GLY A 406 17.22 -23.05 8.18
C GLY A 406 16.99 -21.82 9.06
N LEU A 407 15.97 -21.92 9.89
CA LEU A 407 15.60 -20.94 10.90
C LEU A 407 15.62 -21.56 12.30
N HIS A 408 15.88 -20.74 13.32
CA HIS A 408 15.70 -21.09 14.73
C HIS A 408 14.23 -20.99 15.18
N VAL A 409 13.38 -20.37 14.36
CA VAL A 409 11.97 -20.13 14.67
C VAL A 409 11.07 -21.03 13.83
N GLU A 410 9.94 -21.44 14.42
CA GLU A 410 8.95 -22.24 13.72
C GLU A 410 8.20 -21.40 12.69
N ILE A 411 7.95 -21.97 11.50
CA ILE A 411 7.12 -21.33 10.49
C ILE A 411 5.64 -21.47 10.85
N HIS A 412 4.95 -20.35 10.88
CA HIS A 412 3.54 -20.24 11.28
C HIS A 412 2.63 -21.14 10.43
N SER A 413 1.66 -21.79 11.10
CA SER A 413 0.59 -22.52 10.43
C SER A 413 -0.65 -21.64 10.31
N TRP A 414 -1.06 -21.32 9.09
CA TRP A 414 -2.26 -20.53 8.86
C TRP A 414 -3.52 -21.37 9.04
N PRO A 415 -4.55 -20.89 9.76
CA PRO A 415 -5.86 -21.50 9.75
C PRO A 415 -6.54 -21.24 8.40
N ASN A 416 -7.30 -22.23 7.92
CA ASN A 416 -8.18 -21.98 6.78
C ASN A 416 -9.39 -21.16 7.25
N LEU A 417 -9.45 -19.90 6.85
CA LEU A 417 -10.53 -18.97 7.20
C LEU A 417 -11.74 -19.07 6.25
N VAL A 418 -11.61 -19.80 5.14
CA VAL A 418 -12.68 -19.96 4.16
C VAL A 418 -13.61 -21.08 4.60
N PRO A 419 -14.85 -20.79 5.02
CA PRO A 419 -15.78 -21.83 5.40
C PRO A 419 -16.21 -22.67 4.19
N PRO A 420 -16.56 -23.95 4.39
CA PRO A 420 -17.13 -24.75 3.33
C PRO A 420 -18.46 -24.16 2.88
N TRP A 421 -18.83 -24.42 1.63
CA TRP A 421 -20.18 -24.07 1.18
C TRP A 421 -21.22 -24.83 2.01
N PRO A 422 -22.34 -24.18 2.39
CA PRO A 422 -23.44 -24.88 3.03
C PRO A 422 -23.90 -26.07 2.18
N THR A 423 -23.94 -27.24 2.78
CA THR A 423 -24.53 -28.40 2.11
C THR A 423 -26.02 -28.11 1.90
N PRO A 424 -26.58 -28.30 0.69
CA PRO A 424 -28.00 -28.12 0.49
C PRO A 424 -28.74 -29.03 1.47
N THR A 425 -29.56 -28.44 2.34
CA THR A 425 -30.46 -29.23 3.16
C THR A 425 -31.34 -30.04 2.21
N PRO A 426 -31.43 -31.36 2.35
CA PRO A 426 -32.33 -32.16 1.52
C PRO A 426 -33.71 -31.52 1.61
N SER A 427 -34.25 -31.13 0.46
CA SER A 427 -35.62 -30.64 0.39
C SER A 427 -36.52 -31.70 1.01
N ALA A 428 -37.28 -31.36 2.05
CA ALA A 428 -38.20 -32.29 2.66
C ALA A 428 -39.07 -32.84 1.54
N THR A 429 -38.97 -34.13 1.28
CA THR A 429 -39.87 -34.82 0.34
C THR A 429 -41.28 -34.49 0.75
N PRO A 430 -42.13 -33.94 -0.14
CA PRO A 430 -43.51 -33.66 0.23
C PRO A 430 -44.14 -34.93 0.76
N SER A 431 -44.59 -34.91 2.01
CA SER A 431 -45.30 -36.01 2.63
C SER A 431 -46.49 -36.36 1.74
N ALA A 432 -46.49 -37.61 1.28
CA ALA A 432 -47.61 -38.10 0.46
C ALA A 432 -48.94 -37.84 1.21
N THR A 433 -49.79 -37.03 0.63
CA THR A 433 -51.15 -36.83 1.12
C THR A 433 -51.84 -38.18 1.19
N PRO A 434 -52.38 -38.58 2.34
CA PRO A 434 -53.10 -39.86 2.42
C PRO A 434 -54.28 -39.84 1.46
N SER A 435 -54.32 -40.82 0.58
CA SER A 435 -55.40 -41.04 -0.37
C SER A 435 -56.68 -41.28 0.38
N ALA A 436 -57.69 -40.44 0.16
CA ALA A 436 -59.01 -40.60 0.76
C ALA A 436 -59.65 -41.93 0.30
N THR A 437 -59.93 -42.79 1.25
CA THR A 437 -60.67 -44.02 1.03
C THR A 437 -62.09 -43.69 0.58
N PRO A 438 -62.62 -44.28 -0.51
CA PRO A 438 -63.98 -44.03 -0.90
C PRO A 438 -64.96 -44.65 0.12
N SER A 439 -65.85 -43.80 0.64
CA SER A 439 -66.95 -44.19 1.51
C SER A 439 -67.92 -45.06 0.73
N ALA A 440 -68.12 -46.30 1.19
CA ALA A 440 -69.14 -47.21 0.67
C ALA A 440 -70.56 -46.67 1.06
N THR A 441 -71.44 -46.50 0.10
CA THR A 441 -72.85 -46.21 0.29
C THR A 441 -73.57 -47.48 0.71
N PRO A 442 -74.36 -47.52 1.79
CA PRO A 442 -75.21 -48.68 2.05
C PRO A 442 -76.53 -48.58 1.23
N SER A 443 -76.94 -49.70 0.67
CA SER A 443 -78.22 -50.01 0.02
C SER A 443 -79.41 -50.09 0.95
#